data_cd610e70e7ab69e4eb9e6927f40efcfb
#
_entry.id   cd610e70e7ab69e4eb9e6927f40efcfb
#
_cell.length_a   1.000
_cell.length_b   1.000
_cell.length_c   1.000
_cell.angle_alpha   90.00
_cell.angle_beta   90.00
_cell.angle_gamma   90.00
#
_symmetry.space_group_name_H-M   'P 1'
#
loop_
_entity.id
_entity.type
_entity.pdbx_description
1 polymer ?
#
loop_
_entity_poly.entity_id
_entity_poly.type
_entity_poly.pdbx_seq_one_letter_code
_entity_poly.pdbx_strand_id
1 'polypeptide(L)'
;MNTNSKVDNSQSTRRIASNTIVLFARMLVLMFVNLYTVRLIIKALGLVDYGLFNTIAGVITTSAFISGVLTLSIQRFYSVALGKQDKEELKKVYSASINIELILCIIIITIFETIGLWFVNTQLNIPADRMESVQWVYQFSLITFLCSFIQ
;
A
#
# COMPACT_ATOMS: atom_id res chain seq x y z
N MET A 1 -47.94 -1.16 -15.93
CA MET A 1 -46.88 -0.14 -15.93
C MET A 1 -46.29 -0.01 -14.53
N ASN A 2 -45.08 -0.40 -14.40
CA ASN A 2 -44.26 -0.92 -13.35
C ASN A 2 -44.16 -0.12 -12.03
N THR A 3 -44.93 -0.46 -11.03
CA THR A 3 -44.76 -0.02 -9.63
C THR A 3 -43.62 -0.80 -8.94
N ASN A 4 -43.29 -2.01 -9.33
CA ASN A 4 -42.26 -2.85 -8.77
C ASN A 4 -40.82 -2.31 -9.02
N SER A 5 -40.56 -1.69 -10.17
CA SER A 5 -39.22 -1.13 -10.48
C SER A 5 -38.87 0.14 -9.67
N LYS A 6 -39.86 0.91 -9.26
CA LYS A 6 -39.66 2.10 -8.41
C LYS A 6 -39.36 1.73 -6.95
N VAL A 7 -39.97 0.66 -6.45
CA VAL A 7 -39.77 0.17 -5.08
C VAL A 7 -38.37 -0.42 -4.95
N ASP A 8 -37.92 -1.18 -5.94
CA ASP A 8 -36.59 -1.82 -5.96
C ASP A 8 -35.47 -0.80 -6.04
N ASN A 9 -35.62 0.26 -6.85
CA ASN A 9 -34.66 1.38 -6.91
C ASN A 9 -34.59 2.18 -5.61
N SER A 10 -35.69 2.39 -4.88
CA SER A 10 -35.65 3.13 -3.63
C SER A 10 -34.97 2.36 -2.49
N GLN A 11 -35.15 1.04 -2.45
CA GLN A 11 -34.46 0.18 -1.48
C GLN A 11 -32.96 0.06 -1.79
N SER A 12 -32.59 -0.04 -3.05
CA SER A 12 -31.21 -0.07 -3.51
C SER A 12 -30.50 1.25 -3.15
N THR A 13 -31.12 2.39 -3.44
CA THR A 13 -30.59 3.72 -3.11
C THR A 13 -30.41 3.90 -1.60
N ARG A 14 -31.35 3.44 -0.78
CA ARG A 14 -31.28 3.53 0.68
C ARG A 14 -30.14 2.67 1.24
N ARG A 15 -29.92 1.46 0.69
CA ARG A 15 -28.79 0.59 1.06
C ARG A 15 -27.44 1.23 0.69
N ILE A 16 -27.35 1.80 -0.51
CA ILE A 16 -26.14 2.52 -0.96
C ILE A 16 -25.86 3.71 -0.04
N ALA A 17 -26.87 4.54 0.24
CA ALA A 17 -26.73 5.70 1.13
C ALA A 17 -26.30 5.28 2.54
N SER A 18 -26.91 4.24 3.10
CA SER A 18 -26.54 3.72 4.43
C SER A 18 -25.09 3.23 4.45
N ASN A 19 -24.69 2.43 3.46
CA ASN A 19 -23.30 1.96 3.36
C ASN A 19 -22.30 3.10 3.21
N THR A 20 -22.65 4.12 2.43
CA THR A 20 -21.81 5.32 2.26
C THR A 20 -21.64 6.07 3.57
N ILE A 21 -22.71 6.25 4.33
CA ILE A 21 -22.64 6.92 5.65
C ILE A 21 -21.76 6.13 6.62
N VAL A 22 -21.90 4.80 6.65
CA VAL A 22 -21.07 3.93 7.51
C VAL A 22 -19.60 4.02 7.11
N LEU A 23 -19.29 3.98 5.81
CA LEU A 23 -17.93 4.15 5.31
C LEU A 23 -17.36 5.53 5.67
N PHE A 24 -18.15 6.59 5.53
CA PHE A 24 -17.74 7.93 5.89
C PHE A 24 -17.48 8.08 7.38
N ALA A 25 -18.36 7.53 8.22
CA ALA A 25 -18.16 7.51 9.68
C ALA A 25 -16.88 6.75 10.06
N ARG A 26 -16.62 5.60 9.42
CA ARG A 26 -15.37 4.86 9.58
C ARG A 26 -14.15 5.70 9.22
N MET A 27 -14.20 6.43 8.09
CA MET A 27 -13.09 7.29 7.67
C MET A 27 -12.84 8.42 8.68
N LEU A 28 -13.88 9.03 9.21
CA LEU A 28 -13.75 10.06 10.25
C LEU A 28 -13.10 9.50 11.51
N VAL A 29 -13.55 8.32 12.00
CA VAL A 29 -12.95 7.68 13.17
C VAL A 29 -11.47 7.39 12.93
N LEU A 30 -11.10 6.82 11.78
CA LEU A 30 -9.70 6.57 11.43
C LEU A 30 -8.88 7.86 11.35
N MET A 31 -9.45 8.95 10.84
CA MET A 31 -8.79 10.25 10.78
C MET A 31 -8.46 10.76 12.20
N PHE A 32 -9.42 10.72 13.12
CA PHE A 32 -9.19 11.14 14.52
C PHE A 32 -8.16 10.25 15.21
N VAL A 33 -8.24 8.93 15.03
CA VAL A 33 -7.26 7.99 15.56
C VAL A 33 -5.87 8.29 15.04
N ASN A 34 -5.72 8.52 13.73
CA ASN A 34 -4.43 8.86 13.13
C ASN A 34 -3.86 10.17 13.66
N LEU A 35 -4.66 11.22 13.78
CA LEU A 35 -4.22 12.50 14.34
C LEU A 35 -3.75 12.36 15.79
N TYR A 36 -4.48 11.59 16.59
CA TYR A 36 -4.11 11.32 17.97
C TYR A 36 -2.82 10.47 18.06
N THR A 37 -2.70 9.46 17.22
CA THR A 37 -1.52 8.58 17.14
C THR A 37 -0.27 9.36 16.76
N VAL A 38 -0.32 10.21 15.75
CA VAL A 38 0.82 11.07 15.34
C VAL A 38 1.27 11.93 16.50
N ARG A 39 0.34 12.55 17.24
CA ARG A 39 0.67 13.35 18.43
C ARG A 39 1.38 12.54 19.50
N LEU A 40 0.94 11.31 19.76
CA LEU A 40 1.57 10.42 20.74
C LEU A 40 2.99 10.00 20.29
N ILE A 41 3.15 9.67 19.01
CA ILE A 41 4.44 9.26 18.46
C ILE A 41 5.45 10.40 18.56
N ILE A 42 5.08 11.63 18.15
CA ILE A 42 5.96 12.80 18.27
C ILE A 42 6.33 13.07 19.73
N LYS A 43 5.39 12.89 20.66
CA LYS A 43 5.67 13.07 22.09
C LYS A 43 6.61 12.01 22.65
N ALA A 44 6.52 10.77 22.14
CA ALA A 44 7.33 9.64 22.62
C ALA A 44 8.74 9.60 21.98
N LEU A 45 8.82 9.80 20.65
CA LEU A 45 10.08 9.72 19.92
C LEU A 45 10.81 11.07 19.83
N GLY A 46 10.08 12.18 19.90
CA GLY A 46 10.58 13.49 19.55
C GLY A 46 10.45 13.82 18.05
N LEU A 47 10.60 15.07 17.72
CA LEU A 47 10.39 15.58 16.36
C LEU A 47 11.45 15.06 15.37
N VAL A 48 12.70 14.92 15.84
CA VAL A 48 13.82 14.49 15.00
C VAL A 48 13.66 13.03 14.58
N ASP A 49 13.39 12.12 15.52
CA ASP A 49 13.23 10.68 15.23
C ASP A 49 11.99 10.41 14.42
N TYR A 50 10.91 11.13 14.70
CA TYR A 50 9.69 11.07 13.88
C TYR A 50 9.96 11.53 12.44
N GLY A 51 10.75 12.59 12.26
CA GLY A 51 11.17 13.07 10.94
C GLY A 51 11.99 12.04 10.18
N LEU A 52 12.98 11.43 10.83
CA LEU A 52 13.79 10.36 10.24
C LEU A 52 12.95 9.16 9.83
N PHE A 53 12.08 8.69 10.71
CA PHE A 53 11.14 7.60 10.42
C PHE A 53 10.28 7.90 9.19
N ASN A 54 9.66 9.09 9.12
CA ASN A 54 8.82 9.46 7.99
C ASN A 54 9.60 9.61 6.68
N THR A 55 10.84 10.09 6.74
CA THR A 55 11.69 10.20 5.55
C THR A 55 11.99 8.82 4.98
N ILE A 56 12.41 7.87 5.82
CA ILE A 56 12.72 6.51 5.42
C ILE A 56 11.47 5.80 4.90
N ALA A 57 10.39 5.84 5.67
CA ALA A 57 9.12 5.24 5.28
C ALA A 57 8.56 5.86 3.99
N GLY A 58 8.72 7.18 3.80
CA GLY A 58 8.29 7.90 2.61
C GLY A 58 9.00 7.44 1.33
N VAL A 59 10.31 7.24 1.39
CA VAL A 59 11.09 6.72 0.25
C VAL A 59 10.60 5.33 -0.15
N ILE A 60 10.39 4.45 0.83
CA ILE A 60 9.94 3.08 0.59
C ILE A 60 8.50 3.05 0.08
N THR A 61 7.59 3.84 0.68
CA THR A 61 6.17 3.88 0.27
C THR A 61 5.98 4.48 -1.13
N THR A 62 6.88 5.34 -1.59
CA THR A 62 6.85 5.84 -2.97
C THR A 62 6.97 4.69 -3.98
N SER A 63 7.68 3.63 -3.62
CA SER A 63 7.81 2.43 -4.47
C SER A 63 6.50 1.64 -4.59
N ALA A 64 5.56 1.81 -3.67
CA ALA A 64 4.22 1.21 -3.75
C ALA A 64 3.42 1.70 -4.98
N PHE A 65 3.78 2.86 -5.55
CA PHE A 65 3.22 3.31 -6.82
C PHE A 65 3.48 2.32 -7.96
N ILE A 66 4.67 1.74 -8.00
CA ILE A 66 5.05 0.74 -9.02
C ILE A 66 4.17 -0.50 -8.88
N SER A 67 3.97 -1.00 -7.65
CA SER A 67 3.06 -2.12 -7.38
C SER A 67 1.63 -1.83 -7.80
N GLY A 68 1.14 -0.61 -7.52
CA GLY A 68 -0.20 -0.19 -7.89
C GLY A 68 -0.44 -0.21 -9.41
N VAL A 69 0.51 0.28 -10.20
CA VAL A 69 0.42 0.26 -11.68
C VAL A 69 0.42 -1.19 -12.20
N LEU A 70 1.26 -2.06 -11.61
CA LEU A 70 1.32 -3.46 -11.98
C LEU A 70 0.00 -4.17 -11.67
N THR A 71 -0.53 -3.97 -10.46
CA THR A 71 -1.81 -4.54 -10.03
C THR A 71 -2.95 -4.16 -10.97
N LEU A 72 -3.07 -2.89 -11.35
CA LEU A 72 -4.08 -2.43 -12.31
C LEU A 72 -3.93 -3.10 -13.67
N SER A 73 -2.71 -3.29 -14.13
CA SER A 73 -2.43 -3.98 -15.40
C SER A 73 -2.83 -5.45 -15.34
N ILE A 74 -2.46 -6.15 -14.29
CA ILE A 74 -2.80 -7.56 -14.05
C ILE A 74 -4.32 -7.73 -13.95
N GLN A 75 -5.02 -6.87 -13.21
CA GLN A 75 -6.47 -6.91 -13.06
C GLN A 75 -7.19 -6.84 -14.41
N ARG A 76 -6.67 -6.04 -15.35
CA ARG A 76 -7.24 -5.97 -16.71
C ARG A 76 -7.14 -7.31 -17.44
N PHE A 77 -5.97 -7.96 -17.42
CA PHE A 77 -5.78 -9.26 -18.06
C PHE A 77 -6.64 -10.35 -17.40
N TYR A 78 -6.74 -10.32 -16.06
CA TYR A 78 -7.63 -11.20 -15.31
C TYR A 78 -9.10 -11.04 -15.73
N SER A 79 -9.57 -9.81 -15.82
CA SER A 79 -10.96 -9.52 -16.20
C SER A 79 -11.28 -10.02 -17.61
N VAL A 80 -10.34 -9.90 -18.55
CA VAL A 80 -10.51 -10.40 -19.93
C VAL A 80 -10.53 -11.93 -19.96
N ALA A 81 -9.59 -12.59 -19.27
CA ALA A 81 -9.52 -14.05 -19.22
C ALA A 81 -10.78 -14.65 -18.54
N LEU A 82 -11.24 -14.00 -17.48
CA LEU A 82 -12.47 -14.41 -16.78
C LEU A 82 -13.72 -14.25 -17.66
N GLY A 83 -13.79 -13.16 -18.44
CA GLY A 83 -14.88 -12.89 -19.37
C GLY A 83 -14.97 -13.92 -20.50
N LYS A 84 -13.85 -14.48 -20.93
CA LYS A 84 -13.79 -15.57 -21.93
C LYS A 84 -14.13 -16.94 -21.36
N GLN A 85 -14.21 -17.08 -20.03
CA GLN A 85 -14.39 -18.36 -19.32
C GLN A 85 -13.32 -19.42 -19.66
N ASP A 86 -12.14 -18.98 -20.14
CA ASP A 86 -11.03 -19.86 -20.50
C ASP A 86 -10.11 -20.07 -19.28
N LYS A 87 -10.23 -21.26 -18.68
CA LYS A 87 -9.44 -21.64 -17.50
C LYS A 87 -7.95 -21.76 -17.80
N GLU A 88 -7.57 -22.15 -19.01
CA GLU A 88 -6.16 -22.27 -19.41
C GLU A 88 -5.52 -20.88 -19.59
N GLU A 89 -6.23 -19.94 -20.20
CA GLU A 89 -5.78 -18.55 -20.33
C GLU A 89 -5.68 -17.90 -18.95
N LEU A 90 -6.65 -18.14 -18.06
CA LEU A 90 -6.61 -17.65 -16.68
C LEU A 90 -5.39 -18.15 -15.90
N LYS A 91 -5.07 -19.44 -16.01
CA LYS A 91 -3.90 -20.04 -15.38
C LYS A 91 -2.60 -19.47 -15.90
N LYS A 92 -2.50 -19.22 -17.22
CA LYS A 92 -1.32 -18.59 -17.83
C LYS A 92 -1.14 -17.16 -17.33
N VAL A 93 -2.20 -16.36 -17.29
CA VAL A 93 -2.17 -14.99 -16.74
C VAL A 93 -1.72 -15.01 -15.28
N TYR A 94 -2.25 -15.91 -14.47
CA TYR A 94 -1.87 -16.05 -13.05
C TYR A 94 -0.39 -16.37 -12.88
N SER A 95 0.09 -17.40 -13.58
CA SER A 95 1.51 -17.78 -13.52
C SER A 95 2.45 -16.69 -14.02
N ALA A 96 2.08 -16.02 -15.10
CA ALA A 96 2.86 -14.90 -15.63
C ALA A 96 2.90 -13.71 -14.64
N SER A 97 1.78 -13.41 -14.00
CA SER A 97 1.69 -12.32 -13.01
C SER A 97 2.61 -12.57 -11.81
N ILE A 98 2.58 -13.77 -11.24
CA ILE A 98 3.46 -14.13 -10.12
C ILE A 98 4.94 -14.03 -10.52
N ASN A 99 5.31 -14.51 -11.71
CA ASN A 99 6.70 -14.43 -12.16
C ASN A 99 7.16 -12.98 -12.33
N ILE A 100 6.34 -12.12 -12.93
CA ILE A 100 6.64 -10.70 -13.11
C ILE A 100 6.78 -10.03 -11.74
N GLU A 101 5.87 -10.32 -10.81
CA GLU A 101 5.85 -9.76 -9.46
C GLU A 101 7.10 -10.16 -8.66
N LEU A 102 7.52 -11.43 -8.74
CA LEU A 102 8.75 -11.93 -8.13
C LEU A 102 10.01 -11.26 -8.71
N ILE A 103 10.10 -11.15 -10.03
CA ILE A 103 11.23 -10.49 -10.69
C ILE A 103 11.30 -9.02 -10.27
N LEU A 104 10.17 -8.32 -10.29
CA LEU A 104 10.10 -6.92 -9.89
C LEU A 104 10.46 -6.73 -8.41
N CYS A 105 10.00 -7.62 -7.55
CA CYS A 105 10.34 -7.64 -6.14
C CYS A 105 11.86 -7.75 -5.92
N ILE A 106 12.52 -8.68 -6.61
CA ILE A 106 13.99 -8.86 -6.53
C ILE A 106 14.71 -7.61 -7.02
N ILE A 107 14.28 -7.00 -8.11
CA ILE A 107 14.88 -5.78 -8.65
C ILE A 107 14.75 -4.64 -7.64
N ILE A 108 13.57 -4.44 -7.07
CA ILE A 108 13.32 -3.37 -6.10
C ILE A 108 14.16 -3.58 -4.84
N ILE A 109 14.21 -4.80 -4.29
CA ILE A 109 15.06 -5.11 -3.14
C ILE A 109 16.53 -4.78 -3.44
N THR A 110 17.04 -5.22 -4.59
CA THR A 110 18.43 -4.97 -4.97
C THR A 110 18.74 -3.47 -5.05
N ILE A 111 17.81 -2.68 -5.61
CA ILE A 111 17.94 -1.22 -5.68
C ILE A 111 17.94 -0.60 -4.28
N PHE A 112 17.03 -1.02 -3.40
CA PHE A 112 16.96 -0.47 -2.05
C PHE A 112 18.15 -0.90 -1.20
N GLU A 113 18.61 -2.14 -1.26
CA GLU A 113 19.78 -2.60 -0.52
C GLU A 113 21.10 -1.94 -0.99
N THR A 114 21.18 -1.54 -2.25
CA THR A 114 22.38 -0.86 -2.78
C THR A 114 22.27 0.65 -2.69
N ILE A 115 21.37 1.25 -3.47
CA ILE A 115 21.22 2.70 -3.59
C ILE A 115 20.56 3.29 -2.35
N GLY A 116 19.55 2.60 -1.78
CA GLY A 116 18.82 3.08 -0.62
C GLY A 116 19.69 3.12 0.63
N LEU A 117 20.47 2.08 0.91
CA LEU A 117 21.42 2.08 2.03
C LEU A 117 22.55 3.11 1.83
N TRP A 118 23.05 3.25 0.61
CA TRP A 118 24.01 4.31 0.30
C TRP A 118 23.43 5.71 0.59
N PHE A 119 22.19 5.95 0.18
CA PHE A 119 21.49 7.20 0.43
C PHE A 119 21.31 7.48 1.93
N VAL A 120 20.84 6.49 2.69
CA VAL A 120 20.65 6.62 4.15
C VAL A 120 21.96 6.91 4.86
N ASN A 121 23.05 6.25 4.47
CA ASN A 121 24.34 6.39 5.14
C ASN A 121 25.12 7.65 4.73
N THR A 122 24.87 8.20 3.54
CA THR A 122 25.71 9.27 2.98
C THR A 122 24.99 10.61 2.87
N GLN A 123 23.70 10.60 2.53
CA GLN A 123 22.95 11.82 2.23
C GLN A 123 22.11 12.31 3.41
N LEU A 124 21.71 11.41 4.32
CA LEU A 124 20.96 11.79 5.50
C LEU A 124 21.92 12.21 6.62
N ASN A 125 21.70 13.41 7.15
CA ASN A 125 22.47 13.94 8.28
C ASN A 125 21.94 13.34 9.59
N ILE A 126 22.29 12.07 9.85
CA ILE A 126 21.82 11.31 10.99
C ILE A 126 22.87 11.38 12.10
N PRO A 127 22.49 11.73 13.34
CA PRO A 127 23.38 11.64 14.49
C PRO A 127 23.93 10.22 14.65
N ALA A 128 25.24 10.09 14.94
CA ALA A 128 25.92 8.79 14.99
C ALA A 128 25.32 7.84 16.04
N ASP A 129 24.79 8.38 17.14
CA ASP A 129 24.12 7.64 18.21
C ASP A 129 22.79 7.00 17.78
N ARG A 130 22.21 7.41 16.64
CA ARG A 130 20.93 6.94 16.12
C ARG A 130 21.02 6.13 14.83
N MET A 131 22.20 6.01 14.26
CA MET A 131 22.41 5.33 12.99
C MET A 131 21.94 3.86 13.05
N GLU A 132 22.24 3.16 14.13
CA GLU A 132 21.81 1.76 14.31
C GLU A 132 20.28 1.64 14.33
N SER A 133 19.60 2.52 15.05
CA SER A 133 18.12 2.54 15.10
C SER A 133 17.51 2.84 13.73
N VAL A 134 18.10 3.74 12.96
CA VAL A 134 17.66 4.10 11.61
C VAL A 134 17.83 2.91 10.65
N GLN A 135 18.93 2.18 10.74
CA GLN A 135 19.14 0.98 9.93
C GLN A 135 18.07 -0.10 10.23
N TRP A 136 17.74 -0.33 11.50
CA TRP A 136 16.67 -1.25 11.86
C TRP A 136 15.31 -0.80 11.31
N VAL A 137 14.97 0.47 11.44
CA VAL A 137 13.73 1.03 10.88
C VAL A 137 13.70 0.84 9.37
N TYR A 138 14.82 1.06 8.68
CA TYR A 138 14.94 0.86 7.25
C TYR A 138 14.66 -0.58 6.85
N GLN A 139 15.30 -1.56 7.50
CA GLN A 139 15.11 -2.98 7.21
C GLN A 139 13.67 -3.44 7.50
N PHE A 140 13.08 -3.04 8.62
CA PHE A 140 11.69 -3.37 8.92
C PHE A 140 10.71 -2.73 7.93
N SER A 141 10.98 -1.52 7.47
CA SER A 141 10.16 -0.86 6.45
C SER A 141 10.24 -1.59 5.11
N LEU A 142 11.42 -2.10 4.74
CA LEU A 142 11.64 -2.91 3.55
C LEU A 142 10.89 -4.25 3.63
N ILE A 143 10.95 -4.93 4.76
CA ILE A 143 10.19 -6.16 5.01
C ILE A 143 8.68 -5.89 4.91
N THR A 144 8.20 -4.80 5.50
CA THR A 144 6.78 -4.41 5.42
C THR A 144 6.36 -4.16 3.99
N PHE A 145 7.20 -3.49 3.20
CA PHE A 145 6.95 -3.28 1.77
C PHE A 145 6.87 -4.62 1.02
N LEU A 146 7.79 -5.55 1.28
CA LEU A 146 7.76 -6.89 0.69
C LEU A 146 6.50 -7.66 1.03
N CYS A 147 6.08 -7.63 2.28
CA CYS A 147 4.82 -8.25 2.71
C CYS A 147 3.60 -7.66 1.99
N SER A 148 3.60 -6.35 1.73
CA SER A 148 2.51 -5.70 0.99
C SER A 148 2.54 -5.99 -0.51
N PHE A 149 3.68 -6.45 -1.03
CA PHE A 149 3.83 -6.80 -2.45
C PHE A 149 3.19 -8.16 -2.78
N ILE A 150 3.13 -9.06 -1.80
CA ILE A 150 2.58 -10.42 -1.95
C ILE A 150 1.03 -10.43 -1.82
N GLN A 151 0.41 -9.31 -1.48
CA GLN A 151 -1.04 -9.19 -1.29
C GLN A 151 -1.79 -8.94 -2.61
#